data_21cae50d3f7ea52bd2f5af2e5f181457
#
_entry.id   21cae50d3f7ea52bd2f5af2e5f181457
#
_cell.length_a   1.000
_cell.length_b   1.000
_cell.length_c   1.000
_cell.angle_alpha   90.00
_cell.angle_beta   90.00
_cell.angle_gamma   90.00
#
_symmetry.space_group_name_H-M   'P 1'
#
loop_
_entity.id
_entity.type
_entity.pdbx_description
1 polymer ?
#
loop_
_entity_poly.entity_id
_entity_poly.type
_entity_poly.pdbx_seq_one_letter_code
_entity_poly.pdbx_strand_id
1 'polypeptide(L)'
;MTSPVTAILLVDHGSRRAESNALLHDAARRFQQFSGYTIVEPAHMELAQPSIQQAFDTCVTLGADRIIVFPWFLSPGRHWTEDIPQLVREAALRHPHIPWTVTPPFGIHPGLFTAVGDRISTSLRKWETELEMADANPPATAIETCNTKP
;
A
#
# COMPACT_ATOMS: atom_id res chain seq x y z
N MET A 1 -12.29 -20.27 26.74
CA MET A 1 -10.98 -19.93 26.16
C MET A 1 -11.19 -18.83 25.12
N THR A 2 -10.51 -17.74 25.26
CA THR A 2 -10.53 -16.66 24.26
C THR A 2 -9.63 -17.06 23.08
N SER A 3 -10.05 -16.77 21.84
CA SER A 3 -9.20 -16.98 20.68
C SER A 3 -7.97 -16.07 20.77
N PRO A 4 -6.77 -16.53 20.33
CA PRO A 4 -5.56 -15.74 20.40
C PRO A 4 -5.70 -14.45 19.55
N VAL A 5 -5.26 -13.33 20.10
CA VAL A 5 -5.23 -12.04 19.42
C VAL A 5 -4.12 -12.05 18.37
N THR A 6 -4.51 -11.95 17.12
CA THR A 6 -3.59 -11.88 15.98
C THR A 6 -3.39 -10.43 15.57
N ALA A 7 -2.15 -9.95 15.60
CA ALA A 7 -1.78 -8.67 15.03
C ALA A 7 -1.27 -8.85 13.59
N ILE A 8 -1.56 -7.86 12.76
CA ILE A 8 -1.04 -7.76 11.39
C ILE A 8 -0.05 -6.60 11.32
N LEU A 9 1.12 -6.86 10.78
CA LEU A 9 2.15 -5.87 10.53
C LEU A 9 2.31 -5.70 9.02
N LEU A 10 1.91 -4.55 8.47
CA LEU A 10 2.10 -4.22 7.06
C LEU A 10 3.45 -3.54 6.89
N VAL A 11 4.30 -4.06 6.03
CA VAL A 11 5.68 -3.60 5.88
C VAL A 11 5.98 -3.19 4.45
N ASP A 12 6.40 -1.95 4.24
CA ASP A 12 6.98 -1.47 2.99
C ASP A 12 8.47 -1.13 3.15
N HIS A 13 9.09 -0.68 2.07
CA HIS A 13 10.49 -0.28 2.09
C HIS A 13 10.73 0.98 2.94
N GLY A 14 9.76 1.88 2.97
CA GLY A 14 9.92 3.23 3.49
C GLY A 14 10.43 4.21 2.42
N SER A 15 10.17 5.47 2.64
CA SER A 15 10.52 6.56 1.73
C SER A 15 10.97 7.79 2.50
N ARG A 16 11.79 8.63 1.85
CA ARG A 16 12.09 9.98 2.35
C ARG A 16 10.92 10.96 2.15
N ARG A 17 9.92 10.57 1.35
CA ARG A 17 8.71 11.37 1.11
C ARG A 17 7.63 11.00 2.12
N ALA A 18 7.20 11.97 2.90
CA ALA A 18 6.18 11.77 3.93
C ALA A 18 4.86 11.25 3.36
N GLU A 19 4.45 11.74 2.17
CA GLU A 19 3.22 11.33 1.52
C GLU A 19 3.23 9.83 1.15
N SER A 20 4.39 9.30 0.74
CA SER A 20 4.54 7.87 0.42
C SER A 20 4.36 7.02 1.66
N ASN A 21 4.95 7.43 2.78
CA ASN A 21 4.83 6.71 4.04
C ASN A 21 3.40 6.77 4.59
N ALA A 22 2.72 7.92 4.45
CA ALA A 22 1.34 8.10 4.86
C ALA A 22 0.37 7.13 4.16
N LEU A 23 0.67 6.71 2.93
CA LEU A 23 -0.15 5.71 2.21
C LEU A 23 -0.17 4.37 2.94
N LEU A 24 0.94 3.90 3.50
CA LEU A 24 0.96 2.65 4.24
C LEU A 24 0.16 2.76 5.55
N HIS A 25 0.25 3.90 6.24
CA HIS A 25 -0.54 4.17 7.44
C HIS A 25 -2.05 4.17 7.13
N ASP A 26 -2.45 4.79 6.01
CA ASP A 26 -3.85 4.78 5.59
C ASP A 26 -4.30 3.37 5.18
N ALA A 27 -3.44 2.62 4.48
CA ALA A 27 -3.70 1.23 4.11
C ALA A 27 -3.91 0.35 5.36
N ALA A 28 -3.07 0.48 6.38
CA ALA A 28 -3.18 -0.27 7.63
C ALA A 28 -4.52 0.02 8.34
N ARG A 29 -4.88 1.29 8.46
CA ARG A 29 -6.15 1.71 9.06
C ARG A 29 -7.36 1.18 8.29
N ARG A 30 -7.36 1.26 6.96
CA ARG A 30 -8.45 0.76 6.11
C ARG A 30 -8.53 -0.76 6.13
N PHE A 31 -7.38 -1.44 6.12
CA PHE A 31 -7.35 -2.89 6.22
C PHE A 31 -7.87 -3.37 7.58
N GLN A 32 -7.56 -2.68 8.67
CA GLN A 32 -8.11 -2.97 9.99
C GLN A 32 -9.65 -2.92 9.98
N GLN A 33 -10.22 -1.86 9.38
CA GLN A 33 -11.67 -1.71 9.26
C GLN A 33 -12.30 -2.80 8.36
N PHE A 34 -11.62 -3.15 7.28
CA PHE A 34 -12.10 -4.15 6.33
C PHE A 34 -12.03 -5.58 6.87
N SER A 35 -10.92 -5.92 7.53
CA SER A 35 -10.61 -7.31 7.92
C SER A 35 -11.19 -7.72 9.28
N GLY A 36 -11.47 -6.76 10.14
CA GLY A 36 -11.89 -7.02 11.52
C GLY A 36 -10.75 -7.40 12.47
N TYR A 37 -9.49 -7.42 12.03
CA TYR A 37 -8.36 -7.54 12.96
C TYR A 37 -8.31 -6.31 13.86
N THR A 38 -8.12 -6.54 15.17
CA THR A 38 -8.11 -5.45 16.16
C THR A 38 -6.77 -4.68 16.18
N ILE A 39 -5.70 -5.32 15.75
CA ILE A 39 -4.35 -4.76 15.72
C ILE A 39 -3.81 -4.88 14.31
N VAL A 40 -3.64 -3.74 13.64
CA VAL A 40 -3.01 -3.64 12.31
C VAL A 40 -2.09 -2.43 12.33
N GLU A 41 -0.79 -2.67 12.26
CA GLU A 41 0.23 -1.64 12.37
C GLU A 41 1.06 -1.53 11.08
N PRO A 42 1.37 -0.31 10.62
CA PRO A 42 2.32 -0.10 9.55
C PRO A 42 3.75 -0.14 10.07
N ALA A 43 4.68 -0.58 9.23
CA ALA A 43 6.11 -0.47 9.49
C ALA A 43 6.90 -0.22 8.20
N HIS A 44 8.04 0.40 8.35
CA HIS A 44 8.97 0.65 7.25
C HIS A 44 10.28 -0.11 7.51
N MET A 45 10.84 -0.71 6.45
CA MET A 45 12.14 -1.40 6.55
C MET A 45 13.24 -0.43 6.92
N GLU A 46 13.23 0.74 6.28
CA GLU A 46 14.21 1.82 6.48
C GLU A 46 13.62 3.20 6.12
N LEU A 47 14.40 4.26 6.27
CA LEU A 47 14.11 5.63 5.84
C LEU A 47 12.93 6.33 6.54
N ALA A 48 12.08 5.61 7.26
CA ALA A 48 10.92 6.19 7.93
C ALA A 48 10.56 5.42 9.20
N GLN A 49 9.76 6.08 10.05
CA GLN A 49 9.21 5.51 11.27
C GLN A 49 7.70 5.22 11.07
N PRO A 50 7.15 4.21 11.77
CA PRO A 50 7.83 3.30 12.68
C PRO A 50 8.67 2.25 11.92
N SER A 51 9.79 1.85 12.52
CA SER A 51 10.55 0.69 12.07
C SER A 51 9.81 -0.62 12.37
N ILE A 52 10.26 -1.73 11.78
CA ILE A 52 9.71 -3.05 12.08
C ILE A 52 9.82 -3.36 13.58
N GLN A 53 10.95 -3.01 14.21
CA GLN A 53 11.14 -3.19 15.65
C GLN A 53 10.08 -2.44 16.46
N GLN A 54 9.86 -1.16 16.17
CA GLN A 54 8.91 -0.33 16.90
C GLN A 54 7.47 -0.82 16.72
N ALA A 55 7.10 -1.17 15.49
CA ALA A 55 5.76 -1.67 15.21
C ALA A 55 5.50 -3.06 15.84
N PHE A 56 6.52 -3.92 15.87
CA PHE A 56 6.45 -5.19 16.59
C PHE A 56 6.21 -4.98 18.09
N ASP A 57 7.01 -4.10 18.72
CA ASP A 57 6.84 -3.72 20.13
C ASP A 57 5.43 -3.15 20.39
N THR A 58 4.90 -2.33 19.47
CA THR A 58 3.54 -1.79 19.56
C THR A 58 2.49 -2.89 19.53
N CYS A 59 2.60 -3.85 18.60
CA CYS A 59 1.67 -4.98 18.53
C CYS A 59 1.64 -5.77 19.84
N VAL A 60 2.80 -6.03 20.44
CA VAL A 60 2.89 -6.73 21.74
C VAL A 60 2.28 -5.90 22.86
N THR A 61 2.54 -4.60 22.91
CA THR A 61 1.97 -3.68 23.90
C THR A 61 0.44 -3.62 23.82
N LEU A 62 -0.11 -3.73 22.60
CA LEU A 62 -1.55 -3.77 22.35
C LEU A 62 -2.20 -5.12 22.67
N GLY A 63 -1.41 -6.11 23.09
CA GLY A 63 -1.91 -7.40 23.55
C GLY A 63 -1.94 -8.49 22.47
N ALA A 64 -1.08 -8.41 21.46
CA ALA A 64 -0.97 -9.46 20.45
C ALA A 64 -0.40 -10.75 21.07
N ASP A 65 -1.06 -11.88 20.82
CA ASP A 65 -0.57 -13.22 21.14
C ASP A 65 0.30 -13.81 20.03
N ARG A 66 0.15 -13.29 18.81
CA ARG A 66 0.92 -13.67 17.62
C ARG A 66 0.91 -12.56 16.58
N ILE A 67 1.93 -12.51 15.72
CA ILE A 67 2.10 -11.47 14.71
C ILE A 67 2.26 -12.09 13.32
N ILE A 68 1.47 -11.62 12.37
CA ILE A 68 1.61 -11.93 10.94
C ILE A 68 2.14 -10.70 10.24
N VAL A 69 3.27 -10.83 9.56
CA VAL A 69 3.90 -9.76 8.81
C VAL A 69 3.56 -9.91 7.34
N PHE A 70 2.97 -8.89 6.75
CA PHE A 70 2.65 -8.84 5.32
C PHE A 70 3.56 -7.82 4.61
N PRO A 71 4.41 -8.28 3.68
CA PRO A 71 5.22 -7.42 2.85
C PRO A 71 4.37 -6.69 1.82
N TRP A 72 4.31 -5.37 1.89
CA TRP A 72 3.54 -4.51 0.98
C TRP A 72 4.29 -4.28 -0.34
N PHE A 73 4.56 -5.37 -1.06
CA PHE A 73 5.29 -5.39 -2.33
C PHE A 73 4.51 -6.15 -3.40
N LEU A 74 4.64 -5.72 -4.66
CA LEU A 74 3.99 -6.40 -5.78
C LEU A 74 4.66 -7.72 -6.11
N SER A 75 5.98 -7.78 -6.08
CA SER A 75 6.74 -8.98 -6.47
C SER A 75 7.65 -9.47 -5.35
N PRO A 76 7.93 -10.78 -5.34
CA PRO A 76 8.97 -11.32 -4.47
C PRO A 76 10.35 -10.79 -4.88
N GLY A 77 11.23 -10.62 -3.88
CA GLY A 77 12.60 -10.16 -4.07
C GLY A 77 13.38 -10.34 -2.77
N ARG A 78 14.66 -9.91 -2.74
CA ARG A 78 15.52 -10.06 -1.56
C ARG A 78 14.90 -9.47 -0.29
N HIS A 79 14.25 -8.32 -0.40
CA HIS A 79 13.58 -7.68 0.74
C HIS A 79 12.54 -8.59 1.40
N TRP A 80 11.80 -9.37 0.61
CA TRP A 80 10.86 -10.34 1.15
C TRP A 80 11.53 -11.60 1.67
N THR A 81 12.51 -12.16 0.92
CA THR A 81 13.10 -13.47 1.25
C THR A 81 14.16 -13.42 2.34
N GLU A 82 14.83 -12.29 2.50
CA GLU A 82 15.99 -12.14 3.38
C GLU A 82 15.81 -11.01 4.39
N ASP A 83 15.57 -9.78 3.92
CA ASP A 83 15.67 -8.58 4.77
C ASP A 83 14.51 -8.48 5.77
N ILE A 84 13.25 -8.63 5.33
CA ILE A 84 12.09 -8.58 6.25
C ILE A 84 12.15 -9.70 7.28
N PRO A 85 12.34 -10.99 6.91
CA PRO A 85 12.47 -12.04 7.91
C PRO A 85 13.61 -11.81 8.90
N GLN A 86 14.73 -11.24 8.47
CA GLN A 86 15.83 -10.89 9.35
C GLN A 86 15.44 -9.81 10.36
N LEU A 87 14.87 -8.70 9.89
CA LEU A 87 14.43 -7.60 10.76
C LEU A 87 13.33 -8.03 11.75
N VAL A 88 12.40 -8.88 11.31
CA VAL A 88 11.36 -9.43 12.18
C VAL A 88 11.96 -10.37 13.23
N ARG A 89 12.93 -11.20 12.86
CA ARG A 89 13.64 -12.08 13.81
C ARG A 89 14.36 -11.27 14.88
N GLU A 90 15.03 -10.19 14.49
CA GLU A 90 15.71 -9.28 15.43
C GLU A 90 14.71 -8.62 16.38
N ALA A 91 13.58 -8.14 15.86
CA ALA A 91 12.50 -7.58 16.68
C ALA A 91 11.94 -8.62 17.69
N ALA A 92 11.73 -9.85 17.23
CA ALA A 92 11.17 -10.94 18.03
C ALA A 92 12.09 -11.41 19.16
N LEU A 93 13.41 -11.15 19.09
CA LEU A 93 14.33 -11.47 20.18
C LEU A 93 13.95 -10.80 21.49
N ARG A 94 13.30 -9.65 21.45
CA ARG A 94 12.81 -8.94 22.64
C ARG A 94 11.51 -9.53 23.21
N HIS A 95 10.84 -10.34 22.40
CA HIS A 95 9.54 -10.94 22.72
C HIS A 95 9.52 -12.45 22.38
N PRO A 96 10.37 -13.26 23.03
CA PRO A 96 10.60 -14.66 22.62
C PRO A 96 9.37 -15.57 22.76
N HIS A 97 8.34 -15.11 23.46
CA HIS A 97 7.08 -15.82 23.65
C HIS A 97 6.01 -15.48 22.56
N ILE A 98 6.29 -14.52 21.69
CA ILE A 98 5.35 -14.13 20.62
C ILE A 98 5.73 -14.84 19.32
N PRO A 99 4.94 -15.81 18.85
CA PRO A 99 5.15 -16.44 17.56
C PRO A 99 4.83 -15.46 16.43
N TRP A 100 5.57 -15.59 15.35
CA TRP A 100 5.39 -14.74 14.17
C TRP A 100 5.63 -15.50 12.87
N THR A 101 5.10 -14.98 11.78
CA THR A 101 5.35 -15.47 10.44
C THR A 101 5.32 -14.32 9.44
N VAL A 102 5.98 -14.50 8.29
CA VAL A 102 5.96 -13.56 7.17
C VAL A 102 5.21 -14.22 6.02
N THR A 103 4.20 -13.54 5.49
CA THR A 103 3.45 -14.02 4.32
C THR A 103 4.19 -13.73 3.03
N PRO A 104 3.83 -14.38 1.92
CA PRO A 104 4.19 -13.87 0.60
C PRO A 104 3.67 -12.44 0.37
N PRO A 105 4.31 -11.64 -0.50
CA PRO A 105 3.79 -10.35 -0.95
C PRO A 105 2.55 -10.53 -1.86
N PHE A 106 2.04 -9.45 -2.46
CA PHE A 106 0.85 -9.54 -3.34
C PHE A 106 1.02 -10.57 -4.47
N GLY A 107 2.17 -10.58 -5.13
CA GLY A 107 2.39 -11.43 -6.29
C GLY A 107 1.34 -11.18 -7.37
N ILE A 108 1.06 -12.21 -8.16
CA ILE A 108 0.00 -12.19 -9.17
C ILE A 108 -1.31 -12.67 -8.52
N HIS A 109 -1.97 -11.76 -7.82
CA HIS A 109 -3.22 -12.06 -7.12
C HIS A 109 -4.43 -11.49 -7.86
N PRO A 110 -5.54 -12.26 -8.03
CA PRO A 110 -6.74 -11.78 -8.72
C PRO A 110 -7.31 -10.46 -8.21
N GLY A 111 -7.17 -10.17 -6.92
CA GLY A 111 -7.57 -8.90 -6.33
C GLY A 111 -6.86 -7.68 -6.94
N LEU A 112 -5.62 -7.83 -7.38
CA LEU A 112 -4.89 -6.78 -8.10
C LEU A 112 -5.48 -6.53 -9.49
N PHE A 113 -5.93 -7.57 -10.18
CA PHE A 113 -6.57 -7.42 -11.49
C PHE A 113 -7.87 -6.64 -11.38
N THR A 114 -8.64 -6.86 -10.33
CA THR A 114 -9.83 -6.04 -10.01
C THR A 114 -9.44 -4.57 -9.85
N ALA A 115 -8.42 -4.29 -9.06
CA ALA A 115 -7.94 -2.92 -8.85
C ALA A 115 -7.45 -2.27 -10.16
N VAL A 116 -6.72 -3.01 -11.00
CA VAL A 116 -6.29 -2.53 -12.33
C VAL A 116 -7.49 -2.23 -13.22
N GLY A 117 -8.47 -3.16 -13.28
CA GLY A 117 -9.70 -2.98 -14.04
C GLY A 117 -10.47 -1.72 -13.62
N ASP A 118 -10.63 -1.50 -12.32
CA ASP A 118 -11.32 -0.33 -11.77
C ASP A 118 -10.60 0.99 -12.14
N ARG A 119 -9.27 1.00 -12.08
CA ARG A 119 -8.47 2.17 -12.48
C ARG A 119 -8.60 2.48 -13.96
N ILE A 120 -8.54 1.46 -14.82
CA ILE A 120 -8.73 1.58 -16.26
C ILE A 120 -10.14 2.10 -16.59
N SER A 121 -11.17 1.48 -16.02
CA SER A 121 -12.57 1.87 -16.28
C SER A 121 -12.85 3.31 -15.85
N THR A 122 -12.30 3.74 -14.71
CA THR A 122 -12.44 5.11 -14.23
C THR A 122 -11.76 6.10 -15.17
N SER A 123 -10.57 5.78 -15.67
CA SER A 123 -9.83 6.64 -16.61
C SER A 123 -10.50 6.71 -17.96
N LEU A 124 -11.04 5.60 -18.46
CA LEU A 124 -11.78 5.57 -19.73
C LEU A 124 -13.02 6.47 -19.67
N ARG A 125 -13.84 6.35 -18.64
CA ARG A 125 -15.04 7.22 -18.50
C ARG A 125 -14.69 8.71 -18.47
N LYS A 126 -13.61 9.07 -17.77
CA LYS A 126 -13.14 10.46 -17.73
C LYS A 126 -12.70 10.92 -19.10
N TRP A 127 -11.91 10.14 -19.80
CA TRP A 127 -11.38 10.46 -21.11
C TRP A 127 -12.49 10.58 -22.17
N GLU A 128 -13.46 9.66 -22.19
CA GLU A 128 -14.63 9.73 -23.06
C GLU A 128 -15.42 11.03 -22.85
N THR A 129 -15.65 11.41 -21.59
CA THR A 129 -16.32 12.68 -21.26
C THR A 129 -15.52 13.89 -21.76
N GLU A 130 -14.21 13.89 -21.61
CA GLU A 130 -13.34 14.96 -22.10
C GLU A 130 -13.37 15.06 -23.62
N LEU A 131 -13.41 13.95 -24.35
CA LEU A 131 -13.53 13.91 -25.81
C LEU A 131 -14.88 14.47 -26.26
N GLU A 132 -15.98 14.06 -25.66
CA GLU A 132 -17.32 14.55 -25.96
C GLU A 132 -17.42 16.08 -25.73
N MET A 133 -16.82 16.59 -24.65
CA MET A 133 -16.80 18.04 -24.38
C MET A 133 -15.93 18.81 -25.38
N ALA A 134 -14.83 18.24 -25.87
CA ALA A 134 -13.96 18.83 -26.85
C ALA A 134 -14.66 18.91 -28.23
N ASP A 135 -15.40 17.87 -28.62
CA ASP A 135 -16.19 17.85 -29.86
C ASP A 135 -17.38 18.82 -29.80
N ALA A 136 -17.97 18.99 -28.60
CA ALA A 136 -19.06 19.95 -28.42
C ALA A 136 -18.62 21.43 -28.46
N ASN A 137 -17.35 21.71 -28.19
CA ASN A 137 -16.77 23.05 -28.18
C ASN A 137 -15.39 23.05 -28.88
N PRO A 138 -15.35 22.85 -30.21
CA PRO A 138 -14.08 22.82 -30.93
C PRO A 138 -13.36 24.17 -30.82
N PRO A 139 -12.04 24.21 -30.75
CA PRO A 139 -11.29 25.47 -30.72
C PRO A 139 -11.64 26.27 -31.95
N ALA A 140 -11.99 27.54 -31.74
CA ALA A 140 -12.32 28.46 -32.85
C ALA A 140 -11.13 28.46 -33.83
N THR A 141 -11.35 27.89 -35.00
CA THR A 141 -10.36 27.95 -36.10
C THR A 141 -10.18 29.43 -36.45
N ALA A 142 -9.02 29.98 -36.15
CA ALA A 142 -8.62 31.28 -36.69
C ALA A 142 -8.64 31.18 -38.22
N ILE A 143 -9.67 31.76 -38.82
CA ILE A 143 -9.71 31.97 -40.27
C ILE A 143 -8.67 33.05 -40.52
N GLU A 144 -7.45 32.64 -40.86
CA GLU A 144 -6.51 33.55 -41.52
C GLU A 144 -7.10 33.93 -42.85
N THR A 145 -7.75 35.08 -42.87
CA THR A 145 -8.08 35.75 -44.13
C THR A 145 -6.76 36.19 -44.79
N CYS A 146 -6.31 35.36 -45.69
CA CYS A 146 -5.24 35.76 -46.62
C CYS A 146 -5.72 36.94 -47.45
N ASN A 147 -5.41 38.15 -47.03
CA ASN A 147 -5.71 39.37 -47.75
C ASN A 147 -4.61 39.55 -48.78
N THR A 148 -4.82 38.98 -50.00
CA THR A 148 -4.03 39.30 -51.19
C THR A 148 -4.51 40.62 -51.73
N LYS A 149 -3.72 41.67 -51.50
CA LYS A 149 -3.86 42.92 -52.23
C LYS A 149 -3.16 42.85 -53.61
N PRO A 150 -3.70 43.46 -54.64
CA PRO A 150 -3.18 43.45 -56.02
C PRO A 150 -1.86 44.17 -56.17
#